data_600933fe995b77f1c948cd6c412122e2
#
_entry.id   600933fe995b77f1c948cd6c412122e2
#
_cell.length_a   1.000
_cell.length_b   1.000
_cell.length_c   1.000
_cell.angle_alpha   90.00
_cell.angle_beta   90.00
_cell.angle_gamma   90.00
#
_symmetry.space_group_name_H-M   'P 1'
#
loop_
_entity.id
_entity.type
_entity.pdbx_description
1 polymer ?
#
loop_
_entity_poly.entity_id
_entity_poly.type
_entity_poly.pdbx_seq_one_letter_code
_entity_poly.pdbx_strand_id
1 'polypeptide(L)'
;MVFLWNACSLTKTVPDGSYLLRKVHKPDIQASKAEIKKLPNLELASRYRTNQKIVGLTRFHLRIYNLGTSIKDSSINNKALRRFLRKMGEQPVLFDSSYAESACRSLQQLLFNKGYYHAEVSYTVEYKKKKNAYFTYHIKPGPQYLTYYYSFTCNDSLVAELIQNEWNKSLLKGGKRLEFDLLTQERERVFNLLRNNGYYLFKKDYIEFSIDTSQVQNNATVKLMVNAPQESEKHTAFTIDSIKVEILSPYHRRIMTPSVVNNKYIYTHNYPVSANVIESKIPFDKGDKYSQQAQELSYRRLSELGV
;
A
#
# COMPACT_ATOMS: atom_id res chain seq x y z
N MET A 1 5.54 57.20 -11.71
CA MET A 1 4.61 56.30 -12.40
C MET A 1 4.08 55.30 -11.39
N VAL A 2 2.95 55.65 -10.74
CA VAL A 2 2.35 54.80 -9.69
C VAL A 2 1.60 53.66 -10.34
N PHE A 3 2.15 52.45 -10.30
CA PHE A 3 1.40 51.27 -10.68
C PHE A 3 0.29 51.06 -9.64
N LEU A 4 -0.92 51.49 -9.98
CA LEU A 4 -2.14 51.06 -9.29
C LEU A 4 -2.25 49.53 -9.50
N TRP A 5 -1.78 48.79 -8.52
CA TRP A 5 -2.09 47.38 -8.36
C TRP A 5 -3.57 47.25 -7.98
N ASN A 6 -4.46 47.38 -8.97
CA ASN A 6 -5.80 46.89 -8.83
C ASN A 6 -5.68 45.42 -8.44
N ALA A 7 -5.95 45.12 -7.20
CA ALA A 7 -5.87 43.82 -6.61
C ALA A 7 -6.80 42.89 -7.41
N CYS A 8 -6.26 42.24 -8.45
CA CYS A 8 -6.98 41.16 -9.14
C CYS A 8 -7.45 40.17 -8.09
N SER A 9 -8.74 40.13 -7.85
CA SER A 9 -9.34 39.19 -6.89
C SER A 9 -8.89 37.78 -7.25
N LEU A 10 -8.28 37.08 -6.29
CA LEU A 10 -7.85 35.68 -6.49
C LEU A 10 -9.01 34.75 -6.84
N THR A 11 -10.24 35.18 -6.60
CA THR A 11 -11.47 34.45 -6.83
C THR A 11 -12.22 34.85 -8.10
N LYS A 12 -11.59 35.66 -8.99
CA LYS A 12 -12.23 36.17 -10.21
C LYS A 12 -12.72 35.07 -11.15
N THR A 13 -11.99 33.95 -11.19
CA THR A 13 -12.29 32.79 -12.05
C THR A 13 -13.01 31.67 -11.30
N VAL A 14 -13.38 31.88 -10.05
CA VAL A 14 -14.13 30.89 -9.27
C VAL A 14 -15.59 30.90 -9.71
N PRO A 15 -16.16 29.77 -10.17
CA PRO A 15 -17.55 29.68 -10.59
C PRO A 15 -18.53 30.08 -9.48
N ASP A 16 -19.75 30.46 -9.88
CA ASP A 16 -20.81 30.73 -8.91
C ASP A 16 -21.16 29.43 -8.17
N GLY A 17 -21.45 29.54 -6.89
CA GLY A 17 -21.70 28.38 -6.03
C GLY A 17 -20.45 27.65 -5.56
N SER A 18 -19.25 27.96 -6.09
CA SER A 18 -17.98 27.33 -5.69
C SER A 18 -17.13 28.27 -4.82
N TYR A 19 -16.19 27.68 -4.06
CA TYR A 19 -15.30 28.41 -3.17
C TYR A 19 -13.85 28.02 -3.43
N LEU A 20 -12.96 29.04 -3.49
CA LEU A 20 -11.51 28.84 -3.57
C LEU A 20 -11.00 28.28 -2.23
N LEU A 21 -10.34 27.13 -2.24
CA LEU A 21 -9.68 26.59 -1.05
C LEU A 21 -8.49 27.50 -0.67
N ARG A 22 -8.76 28.42 0.23
CA ARG A 22 -7.81 29.48 0.61
C ARG A 22 -6.71 28.97 1.52
N LYS A 23 -7.08 28.09 2.47
CA LYS A 23 -6.15 27.57 3.49
C LYS A 23 -6.67 26.23 4.01
N VAL A 24 -5.75 25.30 4.17
CA VAL A 24 -5.90 24.15 5.05
C VAL A 24 -5.15 24.48 6.33
N HIS A 25 -5.88 24.53 7.44
CA HIS A 25 -5.30 24.78 8.75
C HIS A 25 -4.56 23.54 9.25
N LYS A 26 -3.69 23.71 10.24
CA LYS A 26 -3.13 22.56 10.97
C LYS A 26 -4.29 21.77 11.58
N PRO A 27 -4.22 20.43 11.56
CA PRO A 27 -5.24 19.61 12.19
C PRO A 27 -5.42 19.97 13.66
N ASP A 28 -6.68 20.05 14.08
CA ASP A 28 -7.04 20.14 15.49
C ASP A 28 -7.10 18.71 16.04
N ILE A 29 -6.13 18.37 16.89
CA ILE A 29 -5.95 17.00 17.40
C ILE A 29 -6.30 17.00 18.88
N GLN A 30 -7.37 16.31 19.23
CA GLN A 30 -7.84 16.12 20.61
C GLN A 30 -7.06 15.00 21.29
N ALA A 31 -5.81 15.29 21.64
CA ALA A 31 -4.91 14.37 22.35
C ALA A 31 -3.87 15.15 23.13
N SER A 32 -3.24 14.50 24.10
CA SER A 32 -2.12 15.08 24.85
C SER A 32 -0.89 15.29 23.95
N LYS A 33 0.00 16.22 24.32
CA LYS A 33 1.26 16.45 23.58
C LYS A 33 2.12 15.18 23.44
N ALA A 34 2.09 14.30 24.43
CA ALA A 34 2.82 13.04 24.43
C ALA A 34 2.21 12.03 23.41
N GLU A 35 0.90 12.01 23.31
CA GLU A 35 0.17 11.15 22.33
C GLU A 35 0.35 11.66 20.91
N ILE A 36 0.28 12.99 20.70
CA ILE A 36 0.50 13.59 19.37
C ILE A 36 1.86 13.21 18.80
N LYS A 37 2.92 13.12 19.63
CA LYS A 37 4.25 12.67 19.18
C LYS A 37 4.29 11.19 18.73
N LYS A 38 3.35 10.38 19.17
CA LYS A 38 3.27 8.96 18.81
C LYS A 38 2.42 8.70 17.56
N LEU A 39 1.66 9.71 17.10
CA LEU A 39 0.84 9.60 15.90
C LEU A 39 1.70 9.44 14.64
N PRO A 40 1.19 8.74 13.62
CA PRO A 40 1.85 8.68 12.32
C PRO A 40 1.91 10.05 11.67
N ASN A 41 2.73 10.19 10.62
CA ASN A 41 2.74 11.41 9.83
C ASN A 41 1.40 11.59 9.09
N LEU A 42 0.54 12.42 9.64
CA LEU A 42 -0.81 12.69 9.12
C LEU A 42 -0.78 13.51 7.81
N GLU A 43 0.30 14.24 7.53
CA GLU A 43 0.44 15.04 6.31
C GLU A 43 0.46 14.17 5.04
N LEU A 44 0.96 12.95 5.14
CA LEU A 44 1.02 12.00 4.01
C LEU A 44 -0.38 11.56 3.55
N ALA A 45 -1.34 11.48 4.45
CA ALA A 45 -2.71 11.07 4.15
C ALA A 45 -3.64 12.26 3.85
N SER A 46 -3.33 13.45 4.36
CA SER A 46 -4.10 14.67 4.12
C SER A 46 -3.70 15.34 2.80
N ARG A 47 -4.07 14.74 1.68
CA ARG A 47 -3.69 15.23 0.34
C ARG A 47 -4.38 16.52 -0.10
N TYR A 48 -5.11 17.19 0.77
CA TYR A 48 -5.85 18.41 0.43
C TYR A 48 -4.89 19.60 0.32
N ARG A 49 -4.51 19.94 -0.91
CA ARG A 49 -3.52 20.99 -1.20
C ARG A 49 -4.22 22.25 -1.70
N THR A 50 -3.71 23.41 -1.27
CA THR A 50 -4.12 24.71 -1.81
C THR A 50 -3.22 25.10 -2.98
N ASN A 51 -3.63 26.11 -3.75
CA ASN A 51 -2.75 26.72 -4.75
C ASN A 51 -1.40 27.12 -4.15
N GLN A 52 -0.32 26.89 -4.90
CA GLN A 52 1.04 27.15 -4.45
C GLN A 52 1.29 28.62 -4.14
N LYS A 53 2.07 28.86 -3.08
CA LYS A 53 2.54 30.19 -2.72
C LYS A 53 4.02 30.31 -3.08
N ILE A 54 4.39 31.39 -3.75
CA ILE A 54 5.80 31.75 -3.98
C ILE A 54 6.24 32.68 -2.86
N VAL A 55 7.45 32.44 -2.32
CA VAL A 55 8.05 33.25 -1.25
C VAL A 55 7.08 33.43 -0.03
N GLY A 56 6.27 32.39 0.26
CA GLY A 56 5.40 32.35 1.44
C GLY A 56 4.17 33.28 1.43
N LEU A 57 4.11 34.27 0.55
CA LEU A 57 3.14 35.37 0.64
C LEU A 57 2.08 35.39 -0.48
N THR A 58 2.46 35.16 -1.72
CA THR A 58 1.57 35.37 -2.86
C THR A 58 1.30 34.10 -3.68
N ARG A 59 0.07 33.90 -4.13
CA ARG A 59 -0.31 32.88 -5.11
C ARG A 59 -0.08 33.42 -6.53
N PHE A 60 1.15 33.57 -6.90
CA PHE A 60 1.54 34.18 -8.16
C PHE A 60 1.00 33.43 -9.38
N HIS A 61 1.14 32.08 -9.41
CA HIS A 61 0.64 31.28 -10.53
C HIS A 61 -0.88 31.37 -10.69
N LEU A 62 -1.64 31.43 -9.59
CA LEU A 62 -3.08 31.65 -9.65
C LEU A 62 -3.42 33.06 -10.20
N ARG A 63 -2.62 34.08 -9.89
CA ARG A 63 -2.82 35.43 -10.47
C ARG A 63 -2.54 35.46 -11.97
N ILE A 64 -1.47 34.74 -12.43
CA ILE A 64 -1.18 34.60 -13.86
C ILE A 64 -2.33 33.91 -14.59
N TYR A 65 -2.87 32.84 -14.02
CA TYR A 65 -4.03 32.15 -14.59
C TYR A 65 -5.24 33.08 -14.71
N ASN A 66 -5.57 33.82 -13.65
CA ASN A 66 -6.68 34.77 -13.62
C ASN A 66 -6.47 35.91 -14.62
N LEU A 67 -5.25 36.39 -14.83
CA LEU A 67 -4.90 37.37 -15.84
C LEU A 67 -5.16 36.79 -17.25
N GLY A 68 -4.66 35.58 -17.51
CA GLY A 68 -4.88 34.89 -18.77
C GLY A 68 -6.37 34.69 -19.09
N THR A 69 -7.22 34.39 -18.10
CA THR A 69 -8.67 34.24 -18.32
C THR A 69 -9.39 35.57 -18.51
N SER A 70 -8.80 36.69 -18.12
CA SER A 70 -9.38 38.01 -18.27
C SER A 70 -9.15 38.63 -19.66
N ILE A 71 -8.24 38.08 -20.46
CA ILE A 71 -7.95 38.56 -21.83
C ILE A 71 -9.08 38.12 -22.75
N LYS A 72 -9.68 39.06 -23.46
CA LYS A 72 -10.70 38.81 -24.49
C LYS A 72 -10.09 38.23 -25.76
N ASP A 73 -10.77 37.29 -26.39
CA ASP A 73 -10.34 36.61 -27.63
C ASP A 73 -10.57 37.47 -28.89
N SER A 74 -10.18 38.75 -28.85
CA SER A 74 -10.47 39.71 -29.95
C SER A 74 -9.43 39.65 -31.11
N SER A 75 -8.27 39.00 -30.91
CA SER A 75 -7.25 38.82 -31.94
C SER A 75 -6.46 37.51 -31.75
N ILE A 76 -5.73 37.09 -32.83
CA ILE A 76 -4.89 35.88 -32.80
C ILE A 76 -3.79 36.01 -31.72
N ASN A 77 -3.19 37.18 -31.59
CA ASN A 77 -2.16 37.44 -30.57
C ASN A 77 -2.72 37.34 -29.17
N ASN A 78 -3.94 37.82 -28.95
CA ASN A 78 -4.60 37.70 -27.66
C ASN A 78 -4.91 36.23 -27.29
N LYS A 79 -5.31 35.41 -28.27
CA LYS A 79 -5.53 33.98 -28.08
C LYS A 79 -4.25 33.24 -27.68
N ALA A 80 -3.13 33.55 -28.35
CA ALA A 80 -1.81 32.98 -28.05
C ALA A 80 -1.35 33.38 -26.65
N LEU A 81 -1.41 34.67 -26.29
CA LEU A 81 -1.03 35.18 -24.98
C LEU A 81 -1.92 34.60 -23.86
N ARG A 82 -3.23 34.52 -24.08
CA ARG A 82 -4.17 33.89 -23.14
C ARG A 82 -3.82 32.44 -22.88
N ARG A 83 -3.54 31.64 -23.94
CA ARG A 83 -3.16 30.24 -23.83
C ARG A 83 -1.83 30.09 -23.06
N PHE A 84 -0.85 30.92 -23.37
CA PHE A 84 0.45 30.95 -22.70
C PHE A 84 0.32 31.25 -21.20
N LEU A 85 -0.40 32.31 -20.82
CA LEU A 85 -0.59 32.68 -19.42
C LEU A 85 -1.39 31.63 -18.63
N ARG A 86 -2.39 31.00 -19.25
CA ARG A 86 -3.13 29.90 -18.61
C ARG A 86 -2.27 28.64 -18.41
N LYS A 87 -1.35 28.38 -19.35
CA LYS A 87 -0.40 27.25 -19.25
C LYS A 87 0.65 27.48 -18.16
N MET A 88 1.12 28.70 -18.00
CA MET A 88 2.07 29.09 -16.94
C MET A 88 1.39 29.27 -15.58
N GLY A 89 0.11 29.55 -15.55
CA GLY A 89 -0.67 29.74 -14.34
C GLY A 89 -1.17 28.42 -13.75
N GLU A 90 -1.62 28.49 -12.50
CA GLU A 90 -2.27 27.39 -11.79
C GLU A 90 -3.75 27.68 -11.68
N GLN A 91 -4.59 26.70 -12.04
CA GLN A 91 -6.04 26.81 -11.89
C GLN A 91 -6.44 26.98 -10.42
N PRO A 92 -7.57 27.68 -10.12
CA PRO A 92 -8.04 27.80 -8.76
C PRO A 92 -8.40 26.42 -8.20
N VAL A 93 -7.80 26.05 -7.09
CA VAL A 93 -8.19 24.85 -6.34
C VAL A 93 -9.45 25.18 -5.57
N LEU A 94 -10.54 24.55 -5.97
CA LEU A 94 -11.84 24.73 -5.34
C LEU A 94 -12.01 23.77 -4.16
N PHE A 95 -12.80 24.19 -3.18
CA PHE A 95 -13.23 23.27 -2.14
C PHE A 95 -14.21 22.25 -2.74
N ASP A 96 -13.96 20.98 -2.44
CA ASP A 96 -14.79 19.84 -2.83
C ASP A 96 -15.07 18.98 -1.58
N SER A 97 -16.34 18.83 -1.23
CA SER A 97 -16.77 18.05 -0.07
C SER A 97 -16.50 16.58 -0.24
N SER A 98 -16.66 16.01 -1.42
CA SER A 98 -16.40 14.59 -1.69
C SER A 98 -14.93 14.26 -1.50
N TYR A 99 -14.05 15.16 -1.93
CA TYR A 99 -12.62 15.03 -1.71
C TYR A 99 -12.25 15.17 -0.24
N ALA A 100 -12.87 16.11 0.48
CA ALA A 100 -12.67 16.31 1.92
C ALA A 100 -13.07 15.07 2.73
N GLU A 101 -14.23 14.48 2.42
CA GLU A 101 -14.69 13.22 3.03
C GLU A 101 -13.75 12.05 2.73
N SER A 102 -13.30 11.93 1.48
CA SER A 102 -12.33 10.90 1.09
C SER A 102 -11.01 11.05 1.86
N ALA A 103 -10.54 12.29 2.05
CA ALA A 103 -9.34 12.57 2.84
C ALA A 103 -9.53 12.22 4.32
N CYS A 104 -10.71 12.51 4.91
CA CYS A 104 -11.03 12.10 6.27
C CYS A 104 -11.03 10.57 6.42
N ARG A 105 -11.66 9.83 5.48
CA ARG A 105 -11.61 8.37 5.48
C ARG A 105 -10.19 7.83 5.37
N SER A 106 -9.35 8.43 4.54
CA SER A 106 -7.94 8.03 4.39
C SER A 106 -7.13 8.26 5.67
N LEU A 107 -7.37 9.38 6.37
CA LEU A 107 -6.75 9.66 7.67
C LEU A 107 -7.23 8.70 8.74
N GLN A 108 -8.51 8.39 8.78
CA GLN A 108 -9.10 7.43 9.72
C GLN A 108 -8.53 6.03 9.49
N GLN A 109 -8.41 5.60 8.22
CA GLN A 109 -7.81 4.31 7.87
C GLN A 109 -6.31 4.26 8.24
N LEU A 110 -5.57 5.35 8.05
CA LEU A 110 -4.17 5.43 8.50
C LEU A 110 -4.05 5.24 10.01
N LEU A 111 -4.91 5.89 10.79
CA LEU A 111 -4.93 5.76 12.23
C LEU A 111 -5.34 4.34 12.67
N PHE A 112 -6.36 3.78 12.04
CA PHE A 112 -6.79 2.40 12.26
C PHE A 112 -5.63 1.41 12.02
N ASN A 113 -4.91 1.53 10.90
CA ASN A 113 -3.78 0.67 10.58
C ASN A 113 -2.63 0.79 11.59
N LYS A 114 -2.56 1.91 12.32
CA LYS A 114 -1.56 2.17 13.37
C LYS A 114 -2.04 1.85 14.79
N GLY A 115 -3.15 1.12 14.91
CA GLY A 115 -3.68 0.62 16.18
C GLY A 115 -4.58 1.59 16.93
N TYR A 116 -5.07 2.66 16.28
CA TYR A 116 -6.06 3.58 16.83
C TYR A 116 -7.45 3.21 16.29
N TYR A 117 -8.01 2.10 16.76
CA TYR A 117 -9.22 1.50 16.19
C TYR A 117 -10.50 2.33 16.38
N HIS A 118 -10.51 3.24 17.35
CA HIS A 118 -11.62 4.15 17.64
C HIS A 118 -11.34 5.59 17.18
N ALA A 119 -10.43 5.76 16.24
CA ALA A 119 -10.13 7.09 15.71
C ALA A 119 -11.33 7.67 14.96
N GLU A 120 -11.67 8.90 15.30
CA GLU A 120 -12.68 9.71 14.60
C GLU A 120 -11.99 10.85 13.87
N VAL A 121 -12.30 11.01 12.58
CA VAL A 121 -11.78 12.11 11.76
C VAL A 121 -12.96 12.81 11.09
N SER A 122 -13.06 14.09 11.36
CA SER A 122 -14.06 14.98 10.74
C SER A 122 -13.40 16.25 10.22
N TYR A 123 -14.18 17.09 9.57
CA TYR A 123 -13.70 18.40 9.12
C TYR A 123 -14.72 19.49 9.32
N THR A 124 -14.25 20.72 9.38
CA THR A 124 -15.07 21.93 9.28
C THR A 124 -14.57 22.82 8.17
N VAL A 125 -15.51 23.54 7.53
CA VAL A 125 -15.21 24.54 6.50
C VAL A 125 -15.84 25.86 6.89
N GLU A 126 -15.01 26.88 6.95
CA GLU A 126 -15.44 28.26 7.18
C GLU A 126 -15.48 29.00 5.83
N TYR A 127 -16.66 29.40 5.40
CA TYR A 127 -16.86 30.20 4.20
C TYR A 127 -16.77 31.68 4.53
N LYS A 128 -15.86 32.39 3.84
CA LYS A 128 -15.68 33.86 4.02
C LYS A 128 -16.06 34.61 2.75
N LYS A 129 -16.27 35.92 2.91
CA LYS A 129 -16.52 36.85 1.80
C LYS A 129 -15.55 36.62 0.64
N LYS A 130 -15.95 36.97 -0.58
CA LYS A 130 -15.19 36.80 -1.82
C LYS A 130 -14.89 35.33 -2.17
N LYS A 131 -15.86 34.42 -1.96
CA LYS A 131 -15.79 33.00 -2.35
C LYS A 131 -14.51 32.28 -1.82
N ASN A 132 -14.13 32.47 -0.57
CA ASN A 132 -13.00 31.77 0.05
C ASN A 132 -13.49 30.71 1.03
N ALA A 133 -12.88 29.53 1.01
CA ALA A 133 -13.06 28.43 1.96
C ALA A 133 -11.79 28.21 2.78
N TYR A 134 -11.95 28.00 4.07
CA TYR A 134 -10.91 27.64 5.03
C TYR A 134 -11.27 26.30 5.63
N PHE A 135 -10.36 25.35 5.54
CA PHE A 135 -10.59 23.96 5.90
C PHE A 135 -9.78 23.57 7.12
N THR A 136 -10.37 22.84 8.04
CA THR A 136 -9.72 22.31 9.25
C THR A 136 -10.13 20.86 9.47
N TYR A 137 -9.17 19.95 9.66
CA TYR A 137 -9.42 18.61 10.15
C TYR A 137 -9.55 18.61 11.67
N HIS A 138 -10.49 17.83 12.19
CA HIS A 138 -10.64 17.50 13.61
C HIS A 138 -10.37 16.03 13.79
N ILE A 139 -9.37 15.69 14.60
CA ILE A 139 -8.89 14.32 14.78
C ILE A 139 -8.97 13.96 16.26
N LYS A 140 -9.74 12.92 16.57
CA LYS A 140 -9.77 12.27 17.88
C LYS A 140 -9.17 10.87 17.72
N PRO A 141 -7.90 10.67 18.04
CA PRO A 141 -7.25 9.37 17.79
C PRO A 141 -7.83 8.25 18.65
N GLY A 142 -8.32 8.56 19.84
CA GLY A 142 -8.67 7.56 20.83
C GLY A 142 -7.43 6.84 21.40
N PRO A 143 -7.62 5.79 22.18
CA PRO A 143 -6.52 5.01 22.73
C PRO A 143 -5.86 4.14 21.66
N GLN A 144 -4.54 3.98 21.78
CA GLN A 144 -3.79 3.03 20.98
C GLN A 144 -3.83 1.66 21.67
N TYR A 145 -4.15 0.61 20.90
CA TYR A 145 -4.20 -0.74 21.43
C TYR A 145 -2.83 -1.41 21.38
N LEU A 146 -2.53 -2.16 22.44
CA LEU A 146 -1.35 -3.02 22.56
C LEU A 146 -1.78 -4.49 22.51
N THR A 147 -0.94 -5.36 22.01
CA THR A 147 -1.13 -6.80 22.12
C THR A 147 -0.91 -7.22 23.58
N TYR A 148 -1.92 -7.74 24.24
CA TYR A 148 -1.81 -8.30 25.57
C TYR A 148 -1.32 -9.74 25.53
N TYR A 149 -2.05 -10.57 24.78
CA TYR A 149 -1.72 -11.97 24.60
C TYR A 149 -1.86 -12.38 23.14
N TYR A 150 -0.98 -13.26 22.70
CA TYR A 150 -1.00 -13.79 21.34
C TYR A 150 -0.90 -15.32 21.38
N SER A 151 -1.84 -16.00 20.72
CA SER A 151 -1.94 -17.45 20.61
C SER A 151 -2.33 -17.87 19.21
N PHE A 152 -2.25 -19.18 18.93
CA PHE A 152 -2.79 -19.73 17.69
C PHE A 152 -3.67 -20.96 17.95
N THR A 153 -4.50 -21.30 16.95
CA THR A 153 -5.31 -22.52 16.90
C THR A 153 -5.22 -23.09 15.49
N CYS A 154 -4.95 -24.38 15.42
CA CYS A 154 -4.93 -25.14 14.17
C CYS A 154 -5.38 -26.56 14.48
N ASN A 155 -6.31 -27.12 13.68
CA ASN A 155 -6.80 -28.50 13.87
C ASN A 155 -5.88 -29.53 13.22
N ASP A 156 -5.01 -29.12 12.28
CA ASP A 156 -4.01 -29.97 11.65
C ASP A 156 -2.76 -30.04 12.52
N SER A 157 -2.47 -31.20 13.12
CA SER A 157 -1.36 -31.39 14.05
C SER A 157 0.01 -31.13 13.43
N LEU A 158 0.22 -31.50 12.16
CA LEU A 158 1.49 -31.29 11.45
C LEU A 158 1.72 -29.82 11.16
N VAL A 159 0.68 -29.10 10.77
CA VAL A 159 0.72 -27.65 10.55
C VAL A 159 0.93 -26.93 11.91
N ALA A 160 0.24 -27.37 12.96
CA ALA A 160 0.39 -26.81 14.30
C ALA A 160 1.83 -26.98 14.82
N GLU A 161 2.44 -28.15 14.62
CA GLU A 161 3.83 -28.40 15.01
C GLU A 161 4.82 -27.45 14.29
N LEU A 162 4.67 -27.27 12.98
CA LEU A 162 5.51 -26.31 12.22
C LEU A 162 5.37 -24.89 12.74
N ILE A 163 4.16 -24.44 13.03
CA ILE A 163 3.92 -23.08 13.57
C ILE A 163 4.54 -22.96 14.96
N GLN A 164 4.37 -23.98 15.81
CA GLN A 164 4.91 -24.00 17.18
C GLN A 164 6.44 -23.96 17.20
N ASN A 165 7.11 -24.71 16.33
CA ASN A 165 8.57 -24.74 16.22
C ASN A 165 9.16 -23.39 15.84
N GLU A 166 8.40 -22.59 15.07
CA GLU A 166 8.81 -21.26 14.61
C GLU A 166 8.09 -20.11 15.36
N TRP A 167 7.44 -20.42 16.51
CA TRP A 167 6.63 -19.46 17.27
C TRP A 167 7.46 -18.28 17.81
N ASN A 168 8.72 -18.55 18.18
CA ASN A 168 9.64 -17.53 18.68
C ASN A 168 9.97 -16.44 17.63
N LYS A 169 9.77 -16.73 16.33
CA LYS A 169 9.95 -15.78 15.21
C LYS A 169 8.70 -14.95 14.93
N SER A 170 7.62 -15.13 15.69
CA SER A 170 6.42 -14.33 15.52
C SER A 170 6.70 -12.84 15.68
N LEU A 171 6.06 -12.05 14.84
CA LEU A 171 6.14 -10.59 14.85
C LEU A 171 5.23 -9.99 15.93
N LEU A 172 4.15 -10.69 16.27
CA LEU A 172 3.20 -10.31 17.32
C LEU A 172 3.75 -10.75 18.67
N LYS A 173 3.98 -9.78 19.57
CA LYS A 173 4.49 -10.03 20.93
C LYS A 173 3.73 -9.17 21.92
N GLY A 174 3.54 -9.68 23.13
CA GLY A 174 2.92 -8.93 24.22
C GLY A 174 3.59 -7.57 24.47
N GLY A 175 2.80 -6.55 24.77
CA GLY A 175 3.25 -5.18 25.01
C GLY A 175 3.58 -4.36 23.76
N LYS A 176 3.56 -4.93 22.55
CA LYS A 176 3.76 -4.19 21.30
C LYS A 176 2.43 -3.61 20.81
N ARG A 177 2.53 -2.54 20.02
CA ARG A 177 1.38 -1.93 19.35
C ARG A 177 0.72 -2.94 18.42
N LEU A 178 -0.60 -3.03 18.50
CA LEU A 178 -1.37 -3.86 17.58
C LEU A 178 -1.63 -3.08 16.29
N GLU A 179 -0.67 -3.10 15.38
CA GLU A 179 -0.78 -2.46 14.06
C GLU A 179 -1.28 -3.47 13.03
N PHE A 180 -2.16 -3.04 12.12
CA PHE A 180 -2.68 -3.88 11.04
C PHE A 180 -1.57 -4.41 10.13
N ASP A 181 -0.54 -3.60 9.90
CA ASP A 181 0.64 -4.00 9.11
C ASP A 181 1.35 -5.20 9.75
N LEU A 182 1.43 -5.28 11.09
CA LEU A 182 2.04 -6.42 11.78
C LEU A 182 1.22 -7.70 11.63
N LEU A 183 -0.11 -7.60 11.67
CA LEU A 183 -1.00 -8.74 11.40
C LEU A 183 -0.81 -9.26 9.98
N THR A 184 -0.70 -8.35 9.02
CA THR A 184 -0.47 -8.71 7.61
C THR A 184 0.89 -9.39 7.42
N GLN A 185 1.93 -8.86 8.04
CA GLN A 185 3.29 -9.46 7.97
C GLN A 185 3.33 -10.82 8.68
N GLU A 186 2.65 -10.98 9.80
CA GLU A 186 2.57 -12.26 10.50
C GLU A 186 1.79 -13.31 9.68
N ARG A 187 0.70 -12.92 9.02
CA ARG A 187 0.00 -13.77 8.06
C ARG A 187 0.94 -14.23 6.93
N GLU A 188 1.73 -13.29 6.39
CA GLU A 188 2.70 -13.60 5.35
C GLU A 188 3.80 -14.55 5.85
N ARG A 189 4.29 -14.34 7.08
CA ARG A 189 5.30 -15.21 7.70
C ARG A 189 4.80 -16.64 7.83
N VAL A 190 3.58 -16.83 8.36
CA VAL A 190 2.99 -18.16 8.54
C VAL A 190 2.67 -18.81 7.19
N PHE A 191 2.15 -18.04 6.24
CA PHE A 191 1.92 -18.50 4.88
C PHE A 191 3.22 -19.02 4.23
N ASN A 192 4.30 -18.23 4.28
CA ASN A 192 5.58 -18.61 3.71
C ASN A 192 6.21 -19.80 4.43
N LEU A 193 6.05 -19.90 5.76
CA LEU A 193 6.49 -21.05 6.54
C LEU A 193 5.86 -22.34 5.99
N LEU A 194 4.55 -22.36 5.80
CA LEU A 194 3.85 -23.55 5.32
C LEU A 194 4.16 -23.84 3.84
N ARG A 195 4.16 -22.82 2.99
CA ARG A 195 4.53 -22.95 1.57
C ARG A 195 5.95 -23.49 1.36
N ASN A 196 6.86 -23.22 2.28
CA ASN A 196 8.25 -23.71 2.21
C ASN A 196 8.43 -25.09 2.87
N ASN A 197 7.37 -25.65 3.48
CA ASN A 197 7.40 -26.95 4.12
C ASN A 197 6.46 -27.98 3.45
N GLY A 198 6.20 -27.84 2.16
CA GLY A 198 5.44 -28.79 1.39
C GLY A 198 4.00 -28.43 1.07
N TYR A 199 3.42 -27.46 1.75
CA TYR A 199 2.00 -27.15 1.60
C TYR A 199 1.72 -26.26 0.37
N TYR A 200 1.91 -26.85 -0.81
CA TYR A 200 1.78 -26.16 -2.13
C TYR A 200 0.40 -25.50 -2.34
N LEU A 201 -0.68 -26.13 -1.92
CA LEU A 201 -2.04 -25.60 -2.10
C LEU A 201 -2.50 -24.68 -0.96
N PHE A 202 -1.64 -24.41 0.03
CA PHE A 202 -1.99 -23.54 1.14
C PHE A 202 -2.23 -22.10 0.65
N LYS A 203 -3.31 -21.47 1.12
CA LYS A 203 -3.73 -20.12 0.75
C LYS A 203 -3.69 -19.19 1.96
N LYS A 204 -3.46 -17.90 1.76
CA LYS A 204 -3.46 -16.87 2.81
C LYS A 204 -4.83 -16.73 3.48
N ASP A 205 -5.90 -17.04 2.77
CA ASP A 205 -7.29 -16.95 3.26
C ASP A 205 -7.61 -18.01 4.32
N TYR A 206 -6.77 -19.03 4.46
CA TYR A 206 -6.88 -19.98 5.57
C TYR A 206 -6.37 -19.43 6.89
N ILE A 207 -5.68 -18.28 6.87
CA ILE A 207 -5.14 -17.62 8.06
C ILE A 207 -6.04 -16.44 8.42
N GLU A 208 -6.70 -16.54 9.57
CA GLU A 208 -7.54 -15.49 10.13
C GLU A 208 -7.02 -15.02 11.48
N PHE A 209 -7.36 -13.79 11.86
CA PHE A 209 -7.08 -13.26 13.20
C PHE A 209 -8.40 -12.93 13.90
N SER A 210 -8.59 -13.50 15.09
CA SER A 210 -9.60 -13.07 16.03
C SER A 210 -8.96 -12.11 17.04
N ILE A 211 -9.54 -10.92 17.18
CA ILE A 211 -9.03 -9.86 18.05
C ILE A 211 -10.11 -9.54 19.07
N ASP A 212 -9.81 -9.79 20.35
CA ASP A 212 -10.70 -9.47 21.47
C ASP A 212 -10.11 -8.29 22.26
N THR A 213 -10.87 -7.21 22.32
CA THR A 213 -10.51 -5.95 23.01
C THR A 213 -11.31 -5.75 24.32
N SER A 214 -12.16 -6.70 24.68
CA SER A 214 -13.09 -6.57 25.81
C SER A 214 -12.48 -6.88 27.19
N GLN A 215 -11.39 -7.65 27.20
CA GLN A 215 -10.85 -8.22 28.45
C GLN A 215 -10.00 -7.24 29.25
N VAL A 216 -9.22 -6.41 28.60
CA VAL A 216 -8.28 -5.48 29.26
C VAL A 216 -8.32 -4.14 28.55
N GLN A 217 -8.46 -3.06 29.31
CA GLN A 217 -8.55 -1.70 28.74
C GLN A 217 -7.32 -1.36 27.87
N ASN A 218 -7.56 -0.89 26.67
CA ASN A 218 -6.54 -0.50 25.67
C ASN A 218 -5.57 -1.62 25.31
N ASN A 219 -5.95 -2.88 25.55
CA ASN A 219 -5.18 -4.04 25.18
C ASN A 219 -6.07 -5.00 24.38
N ALA A 220 -5.43 -5.86 23.59
CA ALA A 220 -6.13 -6.85 22.79
C ALA A 220 -5.50 -8.23 22.94
N THR A 221 -6.32 -9.24 23.07
CA THR A 221 -5.93 -10.63 22.90
C THR A 221 -6.08 -10.99 21.44
N VAL A 222 -5.00 -11.47 20.82
CA VAL A 222 -4.96 -11.84 19.42
C VAL A 222 -4.82 -13.35 19.30
N LYS A 223 -5.69 -13.96 18.51
CA LYS A 223 -5.66 -15.39 18.22
C LYS A 223 -5.55 -15.59 16.70
N LEU A 224 -4.46 -16.20 16.27
CA LEU A 224 -4.29 -16.66 14.90
C LEU A 224 -5.05 -17.99 14.75
N MET A 225 -5.90 -18.08 13.74
CA MET A 225 -6.63 -19.29 13.39
C MET A 225 -6.17 -19.76 12.01
N VAL A 226 -5.80 -21.04 11.92
CA VAL A 226 -5.51 -21.69 10.64
C VAL A 226 -6.66 -22.64 10.34
N ASN A 227 -7.48 -22.23 9.38
CA ASN A 227 -8.68 -22.95 8.97
C ASN A 227 -8.32 -24.07 8.00
N ALA A 228 -9.05 -25.17 8.07
CA ALA A 228 -8.91 -26.27 7.13
C ALA A 228 -9.44 -25.90 5.73
N PRO A 229 -9.01 -26.59 4.66
CA PRO A 229 -9.62 -26.48 3.35
C PRO A 229 -11.11 -26.91 3.39
N GLN A 230 -11.94 -26.37 2.49
CA GLN A 230 -13.38 -26.69 2.43
C GLN A 230 -13.66 -28.18 2.17
N GLU A 231 -12.77 -28.86 1.46
CA GLU A 231 -12.95 -30.24 1.00
C GLU A 231 -12.19 -31.26 1.85
N SER A 232 -11.45 -30.85 2.88
CA SER A 232 -10.60 -31.70 3.69
C SER A 232 -10.39 -31.12 5.09
N GLU A 233 -10.32 -31.98 6.10
CA GLU A 233 -10.01 -31.56 7.48
C GLU A 233 -8.52 -31.18 7.67
N LYS A 234 -7.65 -31.58 6.73
CA LYS A 234 -6.20 -31.40 6.82
C LYS A 234 -5.62 -30.82 5.56
N HIS A 235 -4.53 -30.09 5.71
CA HIS A 235 -3.74 -29.59 4.59
C HIS A 235 -2.81 -30.70 4.07
N THR A 236 -2.71 -30.85 2.75
CA THR A 236 -1.84 -31.84 2.12
C THR A 236 -0.45 -31.27 1.88
N ALA A 237 0.57 -31.97 2.35
CA ALA A 237 1.96 -31.68 2.02
C ALA A 237 2.36 -32.42 0.74
N PHE A 238 3.09 -31.73 -0.15
CA PHE A 238 3.53 -32.23 -1.45
C PHE A 238 5.06 -32.36 -1.46
N THR A 239 5.51 -33.39 -2.15
CA THR A 239 6.91 -33.63 -2.49
C THR A 239 7.11 -33.53 -3.99
N ILE A 240 8.33 -33.23 -4.42
CA ILE A 240 8.70 -33.17 -5.85
C ILE A 240 8.82 -34.60 -6.39
N ASP A 241 7.98 -34.94 -7.37
CA ASP A 241 8.07 -36.23 -8.02
C ASP A 241 9.05 -36.22 -9.20
N SER A 242 8.98 -35.20 -10.04
CA SER A 242 9.86 -35.06 -11.20
C SER A 242 10.13 -33.60 -11.54
N ILE A 243 11.30 -33.35 -12.13
CA ILE A 243 11.73 -32.02 -12.55
C ILE A 243 11.98 -32.06 -14.06
N LYS A 244 11.21 -31.29 -14.79
CA LYS A 244 11.38 -31.09 -16.22
C LYS A 244 11.66 -29.61 -16.50
N VAL A 245 12.76 -29.33 -17.18
CA VAL A 245 13.10 -28.00 -17.68
C VAL A 245 13.12 -28.03 -19.20
N GLU A 246 12.37 -27.14 -19.82
CA GLU A 246 12.29 -27.04 -21.26
C GLU A 246 12.55 -25.59 -21.67
N ILE A 247 13.64 -25.39 -22.44
CA ILE A 247 13.95 -24.09 -23.03
C ILE A 247 13.21 -23.98 -24.34
N LEU A 248 12.21 -23.12 -24.39
CA LEU A 248 11.42 -22.90 -25.60
C LEU A 248 12.19 -22.06 -26.60
N SER A 249 12.56 -22.66 -27.75
CA SER A 249 13.10 -21.91 -28.87
C SER A 249 11.98 -21.56 -29.86
N PRO A 250 11.81 -20.30 -30.26
CA PRO A 250 10.79 -19.89 -31.23
C PRO A 250 11.02 -20.50 -32.62
N TYR A 251 12.21 -21.03 -32.90
CA TYR A 251 12.63 -21.50 -34.22
C TYR A 251 12.64 -23.03 -34.37
N HIS A 252 12.52 -23.81 -33.29
CA HIS A 252 12.66 -25.27 -33.37
C HIS A 252 11.56 -26.00 -32.56
N ARG A 253 10.63 -26.64 -33.27
CA ARG A 253 9.59 -27.52 -32.71
C ARG A 253 9.98 -29.01 -32.73
N ARG A 254 11.26 -29.38 -32.83
CA ARG A 254 11.64 -30.81 -32.83
C ARG A 254 11.58 -31.34 -31.39
N ILE A 255 10.92 -32.48 -31.22
CA ILE A 255 11.00 -33.31 -30.02
C ILE A 255 12.44 -33.81 -29.91
N MET A 256 13.16 -33.34 -28.90
CA MET A 256 14.53 -33.77 -28.61
C MET A 256 14.51 -34.71 -27.41
N THR A 257 15.48 -35.61 -27.35
CA THR A 257 15.73 -36.42 -26.15
C THR A 257 16.30 -35.49 -25.07
N PRO A 258 15.78 -35.57 -23.82
CA PRO A 258 16.35 -34.77 -22.74
C PRO A 258 17.74 -35.22 -22.34
N SER A 259 18.58 -34.28 -21.93
CA SER A 259 19.74 -34.60 -21.11
C SER A 259 19.26 -34.87 -19.68
N VAL A 260 19.65 -35.99 -19.11
CA VAL A 260 19.33 -36.34 -17.71
C VAL A 260 20.52 -36.02 -16.86
N VAL A 261 20.38 -35.03 -15.95
CA VAL A 261 21.40 -34.61 -15.01
C VAL A 261 20.79 -34.62 -13.61
N ASN A 262 21.35 -35.38 -12.69
CA ASN A 262 20.88 -35.51 -11.32
C ASN A 262 19.35 -35.74 -11.22
N ASN A 263 18.83 -36.72 -11.98
CA ASN A 263 17.39 -37.02 -12.07
C ASN A 263 16.48 -35.88 -12.56
N LYS A 264 17.04 -34.85 -13.19
CA LYS A 264 16.29 -33.76 -13.84
C LYS A 264 16.34 -33.93 -15.35
N TYR A 265 15.18 -33.77 -16.01
CA TYR A 265 15.06 -33.88 -17.46
C TYR A 265 15.19 -32.50 -18.08
N ILE A 266 16.28 -32.24 -18.84
CA ILE A 266 16.62 -30.92 -19.36
C ILE A 266 16.62 -30.94 -20.88
N TYR A 267 15.74 -30.15 -21.51
CA TYR A 267 15.58 -29.99 -22.95
C TYR A 267 16.13 -28.65 -23.40
N THR A 268 17.31 -28.63 -24.00
CA THR A 268 17.98 -27.35 -24.36
C THR A 268 17.67 -26.85 -25.78
N HIS A 269 17.12 -27.67 -26.66
CA HIS A 269 16.75 -27.29 -28.02
C HIS A 269 17.86 -26.52 -28.78
N ASN A 270 19.13 -26.94 -28.67
CA ASN A 270 20.32 -26.28 -29.23
C ASN A 270 20.60 -24.87 -28.67
N TYR A 271 20.03 -24.56 -27.51
CA TYR A 271 20.39 -23.34 -26.80
C TYR A 271 21.85 -23.43 -26.30
N PRO A 272 22.64 -22.33 -26.33
CA PRO A 272 24.08 -22.39 -26.04
C PRO A 272 24.45 -22.57 -24.57
N VAL A 273 23.50 -22.97 -23.72
CA VAL A 273 23.71 -23.28 -22.30
C VAL A 273 23.68 -24.79 -22.08
N SER A 274 24.69 -25.33 -21.40
CA SER A 274 24.76 -26.76 -21.10
C SER A 274 23.73 -27.17 -20.04
N ALA A 275 23.27 -28.44 -20.10
CA ALA A 275 22.32 -28.98 -19.14
C ALA A 275 22.84 -28.93 -17.69
N ASN A 276 24.14 -29.09 -17.47
CA ASN A 276 24.76 -28.98 -16.14
C ASN A 276 24.66 -27.57 -15.53
N VAL A 277 24.79 -26.52 -16.37
CA VAL A 277 24.61 -25.14 -15.92
C VAL A 277 23.16 -24.89 -15.54
N ILE A 278 22.19 -25.38 -16.33
CA ILE A 278 20.77 -25.25 -16.02
C ILE A 278 20.43 -25.97 -14.71
N GLU A 279 20.91 -27.21 -14.58
CA GLU A 279 20.70 -28.02 -13.37
C GLU A 279 21.20 -27.31 -12.10
N SER A 280 22.40 -26.74 -12.16
CA SER A 280 23.00 -26.01 -11.02
C SER A 280 22.17 -24.79 -10.53
N LYS A 281 21.22 -24.33 -11.33
CA LYS A 281 20.31 -23.23 -10.97
C LYS A 281 19.07 -23.68 -10.20
N ILE A 282 18.83 -24.98 -10.11
CA ILE A 282 17.65 -25.58 -9.49
C ILE A 282 18.05 -26.16 -8.11
N PRO A 283 17.70 -25.48 -6.99
CA PRO A 283 18.17 -25.83 -5.65
C PRO A 283 17.30 -26.90 -4.95
N PHE A 284 16.64 -27.78 -5.70
CA PHE A 284 15.84 -28.88 -5.14
C PHE A 284 15.92 -30.12 -6.03
N ASP A 285 15.63 -31.28 -5.44
CA ASP A 285 15.68 -32.57 -6.09
C ASP A 285 14.37 -33.35 -5.99
N LYS A 286 14.28 -34.46 -6.74
CA LYS A 286 13.16 -35.41 -6.60
C LYS A 286 13.12 -35.95 -5.17
N GLY A 287 11.93 -35.94 -4.56
CA GLY A 287 11.69 -36.38 -3.17
C GLY A 287 11.74 -35.27 -2.14
N ASP A 288 12.27 -34.09 -2.49
CA ASP A 288 12.25 -32.94 -1.60
C ASP A 288 10.81 -32.45 -1.36
N LYS A 289 10.55 -31.90 -0.19
CA LYS A 289 9.31 -31.16 0.07
C LYS A 289 9.24 -29.94 -0.82
N TYR A 290 8.06 -29.65 -1.34
CA TYR A 290 7.85 -28.40 -2.07
C TYR A 290 8.26 -27.19 -1.22
N SER A 291 8.96 -26.26 -1.85
CA SER A 291 9.34 -24.96 -1.26
C SER A 291 9.13 -23.85 -2.27
N GLN A 292 8.23 -22.90 -1.93
CA GLN A 292 7.99 -21.72 -2.76
C GLN A 292 9.26 -20.90 -2.96
N GLN A 293 10.03 -20.71 -1.90
CA GLN A 293 11.31 -19.97 -1.95
C GLN A 293 12.31 -20.62 -2.89
N ALA A 294 12.43 -21.96 -2.86
CA ALA A 294 13.31 -22.68 -3.75
C ALA A 294 12.85 -22.59 -5.22
N GLN A 295 11.55 -22.66 -5.45
CA GLN A 295 10.95 -22.48 -6.77
C GLN A 295 11.21 -21.06 -7.33
N GLU A 296 10.94 -20.02 -6.55
CA GLU A 296 11.18 -18.62 -6.94
C GLU A 296 12.67 -18.35 -7.21
N LEU A 297 13.56 -18.96 -6.41
CA LEU A 297 15.00 -18.86 -6.60
C LEU A 297 15.42 -19.52 -7.93
N SER A 298 14.82 -20.66 -8.28
CA SER A 298 15.08 -21.32 -9.56
C SER A 298 14.69 -20.44 -10.74
N TYR A 299 13.48 -19.90 -10.72
CA TYR A 299 13.02 -19.00 -11.79
C TYR A 299 13.93 -17.77 -11.93
N ARG A 300 14.35 -17.16 -10.84
CA ARG A 300 15.28 -16.03 -10.86
C ARG A 300 16.62 -16.41 -11.46
N ARG A 301 17.21 -17.51 -11.00
CA ARG A 301 18.53 -17.98 -11.48
C ARG A 301 18.50 -18.44 -12.94
N LEU A 302 17.39 -19.03 -13.39
CA LEU A 302 17.21 -19.41 -14.81
C LEU A 302 17.00 -18.16 -15.69
N SER A 303 16.22 -17.16 -15.25
CA SER A 303 16.06 -15.93 -16.02
C SER A 303 17.36 -15.14 -16.18
N GLU A 304 18.30 -15.24 -15.23
CA GLU A 304 19.64 -14.63 -15.35
C GLU A 304 20.49 -15.26 -16.50
N LEU A 305 20.14 -16.46 -16.94
CA LEU A 305 20.79 -17.11 -18.09
C LEU A 305 20.25 -16.59 -19.43
N GLY A 306 19.24 -15.74 -19.41
CA GLY A 306 18.57 -15.25 -20.63
C GLY A 306 17.64 -16.26 -21.30
N VAL A 307 17.17 -17.23 -20.55
CA VAL A 307 16.26 -18.32 -20.96
C VAL A 307 14.87 -18.14 -20.35
#